data_1c067b11d879fca7ce88359edecb321b
#
_entry.id   1c067b11d879fca7ce88359edecb321b
#
_cell.length_a   1.000
_cell.length_b   1.000
_cell.length_c   1.000
_cell.angle_alpha   90.00
_cell.angle_beta   90.00
_cell.angle_gamma   90.00
#
_symmetry.space_group_name_H-M   'P 1'
#
loop_
_entity.id
_entity.type
_entity.pdbx_description
1 polymer ?
#
loop_
_entity_poly.entity_id
_entity_poly.type
_entity_poly.pdbx_seq_one_letter_code
_entity_poly.pdbx_strand_id
1 'polypeptide(L)'
;MRVTLFTDLNCPFCYSTEQRLERLGVSDQVVWRGVEHEPELPVPMARDDLEIAAELAAEVDAVRSRAPEVAIAVPPGKANTAAGLLATAAALRVDAARGAEFRQLVYRAFWRDGRDISDPAVLDALADDVGLPPRRTRPEDALTVASWRLEWERSPLRGVPLLVREDGETVYGLKDVETLERFVRAR
;
A
#
# COMPACT_ATOMS: atom_id res chain seq x y z
N MET A 1 -15.01 16.40 2.72
CA MET A 1 -14.57 15.71 3.98
C MET A 1 -13.29 14.94 3.69
N ARG A 2 -12.39 14.85 4.67
CA ARG A 2 -11.10 14.13 4.53
C ARG A 2 -11.33 12.62 4.68
N VAL A 3 -10.67 11.83 3.82
CA VAL A 3 -10.69 10.36 3.89
C VAL A 3 -9.29 9.87 4.19
N THR A 4 -9.12 8.98 5.15
CA THR A 4 -7.85 8.29 5.43
C THR A 4 -7.95 6.86 4.92
N LEU A 5 -6.95 6.40 4.16
CA LEU A 5 -6.80 5.01 3.71
C LEU A 5 -5.66 4.35 4.49
N PHE A 6 -6.00 3.36 5.30
CA PHE A 6 -5.03 2.44 5.88
C PHE A 6 -4.81 1.25 4.95
N THR A 7 -3.54 0.92 4.70
CA THR A 7 -3.16 0.01 3.61
C THR A 7 -1.80 -0.63 3.88
N ASP A 8 -1.56 -1.83 3.36
CA ASP A 8 -0.24 -2.44 3.35
C ASP A 8 0.23 -2.72 1.93
N LEU A 9 1.55 -2.65 1.71
CA LEU A 9 2.17 -2.79 0.40
C LEU A 9 2.09 -4.23 -0.14
N ASN A 10 2.04 -5.23 0.75
CA ASN A 10 1.94 -6.65 0.39
C ASN A 10 0.50 -7.20 0.40
N CYS A 11 -0.51 -6.32 0.51
CA CYS A 11 -1.92 -6.71 0.46
C CYS A 11 -2.49 -6.47 -0.95
N PRO A 12 -2.96 -7.50 -1.69
CA PRO A 12 -3.46 -7.34 -3.07
C PRO A 12 -4.75 -6.54 -3.15
N PHE A 13 -5.58 -6.60 -2.10
CA PHE A 13 -6.80 -5.81 -2.01
C PHE A 13 -6.49 -4.32 -1.80
N CYS A 14 -5.39 -4.02 -1.08
CA CYS A 14 -4.86 -2.68 -0.90
C CYS A 14 -4.36 -2.10 -2.23
N TYR A 15 -3.53 -2.88 -2.94
CA TYR A 15 -3.06 -2.50 -4.28
C TYR A 15 -4.23 -2.20 -5.22
N SER A 16 -5.24 -3.08 -5.24
CA SER A 16 -6.41 -2.90 -6.11
C SER A 16 -7.24 -1.67 -5.75
N THR A 17 -7.39 -1.38 -4.46
CA THR A 17 -8.06 -0.16 -3.99
C THR A 17 -7.30 1.08 -4.44
N GLU A 18 -5.98 1.12 -4.29
CA GLU A 18 -5.12 2.22 -4.77
C GLU A 18 -5.24 2.43 -6.28
N GLN A 19 -5.22 1.36 -7.08
CA GLN A 19 -5.38 1.45 -8.54
C GLN A 19 -6.77 2.00 -8.94
N ARG A 20 -7.83 1.67 -8.19
CA ARG A 20 -9.18 2.22 -8.41
C ARG A 20 -9.24 3.69 -8.06
N LEU A 21 -8.67 4.11 -6.93
CA LEU A 21 -8.63 5.52 -6.53
C LEU A 21 -7.82 6.37 -7.54
N GLU A 22 -6.71 5.85 -8.05
CA GLU A 22 -5.92 6.49 -9.09
C GLU A 22 -6.74 6.70 -10.37
N ARG A 23 -7.44 5.65 -10.84
CA ARG A 23 -8.31 5.74 -12.04
C ARG A 23 -9.48 6.68 -11.89
N LEU A 24 -10.04 6.80 -10.69
CA LEU A 24 -11.09 7.74 -10.36
C LEU A 24 -10.61 9.19 -10.29
N GLY A 25 -9.29 9.42 -10.28
CA GLY A 25 -8.70 10.75 -10.11
C GLY A 25 -9.01 11.36 -8.74
N VAL A 26 -9.12 10.55 -7.69
CA VAL A 26 -9.44 11.00 -6.33
C VAL A 26 -8.34 10.70 -5.31
N SER A 27 -7.18 10.22 -5.77
CA SER A 27 -6.06 9.85 -4.89
C SER A 27 -5.54 11.01 -4.05
N ASP A 28 -5.64 12.23 -4.55
CA ASP A 28 -5.28 13.48 -3.86
C ASP A 28 -6.25 13.87 -2.73
N GLN A 29 -7.46 13.32 -2.74
CA GLN A 29 -8.49 13.52 -1.71
C GLN A 29 -8.35 12.52 -0.55
N VAL A 30 -7.46 11.54 -0.70
CA VAL A 30 -7.26 10.46 0.25
C VAL A 30 -5.90 10.58 0.93
N VAL A 31 -5.91 10.61 2.25
CA VAL A 31 -4.69 10.60 3.07
C VAL A 31 -4.24 9.16 3.25
N TRP A 32 -3.11 8.83 2.67
CA TRP A 32 -2.52 7.50 2.77
C TRP A 32 -1.83 7.27 4.11
N ARG A 33 -2.02 6.08 4.68
CA ARG A 33 -1.38 5.59 5.90
C ARG A 33 -0.95 4.15 5.69
N GLY A 34 0.36 3.93 5.62
CA GLY A 34 0.93 2.59 5.52
C GLY A 34 0.95 1.87 6.86
N VAL A 35 0.52 0.62 6.86
CA VAL A 35 0.45 -0.22 8.06
C VAL A 35 1.05 -1.57 7.73
N GLU A 36 2.07 -1.97 8.48
CA GLU A 36 2.60 -3.32 8.42
C GLU A 36 1.69 -4.25 9.24
N HIS A 37 0.94 -5.13 8.56
CA HIS A 37 0.03 -6.06 9.24
C HIS A 37 0.65 -7.45 9.47
N GLU A 38 1.76 -7.77 8.80
CA GLU A 38 2.52 -9.02 8.92
C GLU A 38 4.01 -8.76 9.18
N PRO A 39 4.37 -8.28 10.39
CA PRO A 39 5.75 -7.90 10.71
C PRO A 39 6.71 -9.11 10.80
N GLU A 40 6.18 -10.34 10.93
CA GLU A 40 6.95 -11.58 11.09
C GLU A 40 7.54 -12.09 9.76
N LEU A 41 7.15 -11.50 8.63
CA LEU A 41 7.65 -11.93 7.33
C LEU A 41 9.18 -11.74 7.23
N PRO A 42 9.90 -12.72 6.64
CA PRO A 42 11.36 -12.68 6.58
C PRO A 42 11.90 -11.61 5.65
N VAL A 43 13.12 -11.16 5.92
CA VAL A 43 13.94 -10.31 5.06
C VAL A 43 15.25 -11.05 4.78
N PRO A 44 15.61 -11.32 3.51
CA PRO A 44 14.84 -11.04 2.28
C PRO A 44 13.58 -11.90 2.16
N MET A 45 12.70 -11.54 1.22
CA MET A 45 11.48 -12.28 0.91
C MET A 45 11.74 -13.76 0.62
N ALA A 46 11.11 -14.66 1.40
CA ALA A 46 11.15 -16.09 1.12
C ALA A 46 10.38 -16.43 -0.16
N ARG A 47 10.95 -17.33 -0.98
CA ARG A 47 10.38 -17.70 -2.29
C ARG A 47 9.94 -19.18 -2.38
N ASP A 48 10.33 -19.97 -1.41
CA ASP A 48 10.14 -21.43 -1.43
C ASP A 48 9.04 -21.89 -0.44
N ASP A 49 8.25 -20.96 0.09
CA ASP A 49 7.14 -21.25 0.99
C ASP A 49 5.88 -21.55 0.19
N LEU A 50 5.51 -22.85 0.15
CA LEU A 50 4.35 -23.33 -0.63
C LEU A 50 3.01 -22.88 -0.02
N GLU A 51 2.93 -22.67 1.28
CA GLU A 51 1.70 -22.21 1.94
C GLU A 51 1.45 -20.75 1.60
N ILE A 52 2.47 -19.90 1.72
CA ILE A 52 2.41 -18.50 1.29
C ILE A 52 2.11 -18.38 -0.20
N ALA A 53 2.73 -19.21 -1.04
CA ALA A 53 2.48 -19.19 -2.48
C ALA A 53 1.02 -19.53 -2.82
N ALA A 54 0.43 -20.52 -2.14
CA ALA A 54 -0.97 -20.90 -2.33
C ALA A 54 -1.94 -19.80 -1.84
N GLU A 55 -1.64 -19.18 -0.71
CA GLU A 55 -2.41 -18.04 -0.18
C GLU A 55 -2.39 -16.87 -1.17
N LEU A 56 -1.21 -16.44 -1.62
CA LEU A 56 -1.04 -15.35 -2.58
C LEU A 56 -1.77 -15.62 -3.90
N ALA A 57 -1.72 -16.87 -4.40
CA ALA A 57 -2.44 -17.24 -5.61
C ALA A 57 -3.95 -17.10 -5.42
N ALA A 58 -4.50 -17.57 -4.31
CA ALA A 58 -5.93 -17.45 -3.99
C ALA A 58 -6.38 -16.00 -3.83
N GLU A 59 -5.58 -15.16 -3.15
CA GLU A 59 -5.86 -13.73 -2.99
C GLU A 59 -5.82 -12.97 -4.33
N VAL A 60 -4.82 -13.26 -5.17
CA VAL A 60 -4.70 -12.66 -6.52
C VAL A 60 -5.86 -13.07 -7.41
N ASP A 61 -6.31 -14.33 -7.35
CA ASP A 61 -7.46 -14.80 -8.10
C ASP A 61 -8.78 -14.14 -7.60
N ALA A 62 -8.90 -13.91 -6.30
CA ALA A 62 -10.00 -13.13 -5.75
C ALA A 62 -9.99 -11.67 -6.25
N VAL A 63 -8.82 -11.06 -6.38
CA VAL A 63 -8.68 -9.72 -6.99
C VAL A 63 -9.07 -9.76 -8.46
N ARG A 64 -8.54 -10.69 -9.25
CA ARG A 64 -8.86 -10.82 -10.68
C ARG A 64 -10.36 -10.97 -10.93
N SER A 65 -11.05 -11.72 -10.05
CA SER A 65 -12.50 -11.88 -10.12
C SER A 65 -13.27 -10.60 -9.79
N ARG A 66 -12.82 -9.82 -8.79
CA ARG A 66 -13.55 -8.67 -8.24
C ARG A 66 -13.10 -7.33 -8.82
N ALA A 67 -11.91 -7.29 -9.40
CA ALA A 67 -11.29 -6.12 -10.00
C ALA A 67 -10.53 -6.50 -11.29
N PRO A 68 -11.23 -7.05 -12.32
CA PRO A 68 -10.58 -7.56 -13.54
C PRO A 68 -9.83 -6.49 -14.33
N GLU A 69 -10.14 -5.23 -14.07
CA GLU A 69 -9.44 -4.08 -14.65
C GLU A 69 -8.06 -3.82 -14.04
N VAL A 70 -7.74 -4.43 -12.89
CA VAL A 70 -6.44 -4.23 -12.20
C VAL A 70 -5.44 -5.27 -12.69
N ALA A 71 -4.36 -4.81 -13.32
CA ALA A 71 -3.27 -5.70 -13.72
C ALA A 71 -2.48 -6.13 -12.48
N ILE A 72 -2.55 -7.43 -12.15
CA ILE A 72 -1.89 -8.03 -11.00
C ILE A 72 -1.32 -9.41 -11.34
N ALA A 73 -0.13 -9.72 -10.83
CA ALA A 73 0.52 -11.02 -10.92
C ALA A 73 0.72 -11.62 -9.53
N VAL A 74 0.84 -12.94 -9.47
CA VAL A 74 1.24 -13.63 -8.24
C VAL A 74 2.73 -13.40 -8.02
N PRO A 75 3.17 -12.73 -6.95
CA PRO A 75 4.58 -12.55 -6.67
C PRO A 75 5.22 -13.88 -6.23
N PRO A 76 6.56 -14.02 -6.32
CA PRO A 76 7.25 -15.26 -5.98
C PRO A 76 7.31 -15.56 -4.48
N GLY A 77 6.79 -14.68 -3.64
CA GLY A 77 6.71 -14.79 -2.19
C GLY A 77 6.03 -13.57 -1.61
N LYS A 78 5.85 -13.50 -0.29
CA LYS A 78 5.26 -12.37 0.43
C LYS A 78 6.37 -11.52 1.05
N ALA A 79 6.48 -10.27 0.66
CA ALA A 79 7.55 -9.40 1.13
C ALA A 79 7.21 -8.77 2.48
N ASN A 80 8.20 -8.66 3.38
CA ASN A 80 8.11 -7.76 4.53
C ASN A 80 8.04 -6.31 4.06
N THR A 81 7.14 -5.52 4.62
CA THR A 81 6.84 -4.17 4.12
C THR A 81 7.48 -3.03 4.92
N ALA A 82 8.14 -3.32 6.04
CA ALA A 82 8.73 -2.31 6.92
C ALA A 82 9.65 -1.33 6.16
N ALA A 83 10.57 -1.85 5.33
CA ALA A 83 11.49 -1.03 4.56
C ALA A 83 10.75 -0.16 3.52
N GLY A 84 9.76 -0.74 2.82
CA GLY A 84 8.92 -0.03 1.84
C GLY A 84 8.09 1.08 2.46
N LEU A 85 7.49 0.82 3.63
CA LEU A 85 6.71 1.82 4.38
C LEU A 85 7.59 2.98 4.86
N LEU A 86 8.76 2.66 5.41
CA LEU A 86 9.72 3.67 5.85
C LEU A 86 10.24 4.52 4.68
N ALA A 87 10.54 3.89 3.55
CA ALA A 87 10.93 4.57 2.32
C ALA A 87 9.82 5.49 1.80
N THR A 88 8.57 5.04 1.83
CA THR A 88 7.41 5.83 1.40
C THR A 88 7.20 7.04 2.32
N ALA A 89 7.33 6.87 3.65
CA ALA A 89 7.26 7.97 4.59
C ALA A 89 8.33 9.04 4.31
N ALA A 90 9.57 8.60 4.09
CA ALA A 90 10.68 9.49 3.73
C ALA A 90 10.44 10.22 2.39
N ALA A 91 9.93 9.51 1.39
CA ALA A 91 9.60 10.08 0.07
C ALA A 91 8.51 11.16 0.18
N LEU A 92 7.42 10.87 0.88
CA LEU A 92 6.31 11.81 1.12
C LEU A 92 6.74 13.05 1.91
N ARG A 93 7.69 12.92 2.84
CA ARG A 93 8.27 14.05 3.57
C ARG A 93 9.12 14.95 2.69
N VAL A 94 9.87 14.38 1.74
CA VAL A 94 10.73 15.13 0.83
C VAL A 94 9.92 15.89 -0.21
N ASP A 95 9.00 15.20 -0.86
CA ASP A 95 8.10 15.75 -1.89
C ASP A 95 6.82 14.92 -1.92
N ALA A 96 5.69 15.52 -1.59
CA ALA A 96 4.42 14.82 -1.46
C ALA A 96 3.95 14.19 -2.80
N ALA A 97 4.14 14.89 -3.93
CA ALA A 97 3.72 14.40 -5.24
C ALA A 97 4.59 13.23 -5.70
N ARG A 98 5.92 13.42 -5.69
CA ARG A 98 6.88 12.35 -6.03
C ARG A 98 6.81 11.17 -5.07
N GLY A 99 6.55 11.43 -3.78
CA GLY A 99 6.33 10.38 -2.78
C GLY A 99 5.08 9.55 -3.06
N ALA A 100 4.02 10.17 -3.57
CA ALA A 100 2.84 9.44 -4.03
C ALA A 100 3.14 8.60 -5.29
N GLU A 101 3.89 9.13 -6.25
CA GLU A 101 4.38 8.38 -7.41
C GLU A 101 5.29 7.22 -7.00
N PHE A 102 6.25 7.46 -6.11
CA PHE A 102 7.12 6.42 -5.54
C PHE A 102 6.31 5.28 -4.92
N ARG A 103 5.32 5.58 -4.09
CA ARG A 103 4.43 4.60 -3.49
C ARG A 103 3.75 3.72 -4.56
N GLN A 104 3.26 4.32 -5.63
CA GLN A 104 2.65 3.59 -6.74
C GLN A 104 3.66 2.67 -7.44
N LEU A 105 4.91 3.13 -7.60
CA LEU A 105 5.98 2.27 -8.15
C LEU A 105 6.31 1.11 -7.22
N VAL A 106 6.34 1.31 -5.89
CA VAL A 106 6.57 0.21 -4.92
C VAL A 106 5.47 -0.85 -5.04
N TYR A 107 4.20 -0.47 -5.11
CA TYR A 107 3.10 -1.40 -5.35
C TYR A 107 3.25 -2.16 -6.66
N ARG A 108 3.57 -1.48 -7.76
CA ARG A 108 3.74 -2.10 -9.08
C ARG A 108 4.93 -3.04 -9.11
N ALA A 109 6.05 -2.64 -8.52
CA ALA A 109 7.26 -3.47 -8.40
C ALA A 109 6.97 -4.81 -7.72
N PHE A 110 6.15 -4.82 -6.69
CA PHE A 110 5.74 -6.05 -6.01
C PHE A 110 4.66 -6.81 -6.78
N TRP A 111 3.50 -6.17 -7.08
CA TRP A 111 2.31 -6.84 -7.60
C TRP A 111 2.31 -7.09 -9.11
N ARG A 112 3.22 -6.49 -9.88
CA ARG A 112 3.35 -6.76 -11.32
C ARG A 112 4.65 -7.44 -11.67
N ASP A 113 5.74 -6.99 -11.03
CA ASP A 113 7.09 -7.36 -11.43
C ASP A 113 7.70 -8.41 -10.49
N GLY A 114 7.04 -8.75 -9.36
CA GLY A 114 7.48 -9.74 -8.38
C GLY A 114 8.80 -9.38 -7.68
N ARG A 115 9.12 -8.08 -7.61
CA ARG A 115 10.34 -7.59 -6.96
C ARG A 115 10.20 -7.60 -5.45
N ASP A 116 11.28 -7.90 -4.76
CA ASP A 116 11.33 -7.85 -3.30
C ASP A 116 11.42 -6.40 -2.80
N ILE A 117 10.31 -5.88 -2.28
CA ILE A 117 10.23 -4.52 -1.73
C ILE A 117 10.81 -4.40 -0.31
N SER A 118 11.30 -5.48 0.27
CA SER A 118 12.14 -5.44 1.48
C SER A 118 13.61 -5.15 1.16
N ASP A 119 14.02 -5.29 -0.11
CA ASP A 119 15.37 -5.00 -0.59
C ASP A 119 15.59 -3.49 -0.76
N PRO A 120 16.53 -2.88 0.00
CA PRO A 120 16.87 -1.47 -0.15
C PRO A 120 17.29 -1.07 -1.56
N ALA A 121 17.97 -1.94 -2.31
CA ALA A 121 18.42 -1.64 -3.67
C ALA A 121 17.23 -1.50 -4.63
N VAL A 122 16.18 -2.30 -4.45
CA VAL A 122 14.92 -2.16 -5.19
C VAL A 122 14.29 -0.81 -4.92
N LEU A 123 14.19 -0.43 -3.64
CA LEU A 123 13.56 0.83 -3.23
C LEU A 123 14.36 2.06 -3.69
N ASP A 124 15.70 1.99 -3.68
CA ASP A 124 16.56 3.08 -4.16
C ASP A 124 16.41 3.30 -5.68
N ALA A 125 16.37 2.21 -6.46
CA ALA A 125 16.11 2.31 -7.90
C ALA A 125 14.73 2.94 -8.21
N LEU A 126 13.67 2.57 -7.46
CA LEU A 126 12.34 3.16 -7.63
C LEU A 126 12.31 4.64 -7.23
N ALA A 127 13.13 5.07 -6.26
CA ALA A 127 13.24 6.47 -5.89
C ALA A 127 13.94 7.29 -6.98
N ASP A 128 14.97 6.72 -7.60
CA ASP A 128 15.68 7.33 -8.74
C ASP A 128 14.73 7.52 -9.94
N ASP A 129 13.86 6.55 -10.23
CA ASP A 129 12.89 6.59 -11.33
C ASP A 129 11.92 7.79 -11.23
N VAL A 130 11.62 8.26 -10.02
CA VAL A 130 10.78 9.46 -9.79
C VAL A 130 11.58 10.71 -9.46
N GLY A 131 12.90 10.67 -9.59
CA GLY A 131 13.79 11.80 -9.34
C GLY A 131 13.83 12.26 -7.89
N LEU A 132 13.60 11.35 -6.95
CA LEU A 132 13.83 11.61 -5.53
C LEU A 132 15.34 11.55 -5.23
N PRO A 133 15.84 12.38 -4.29
CA PRO A 133 17.23 12.29 -3.86
C PRO A 133 17.50 10.89 -3.25
N PRO A 134 18.78 10.46 -3.25
CA PRO A 134 19.16 9.19 -2.62
C PRO A 134 18.53 9.08 -1.25
N ARG A 135 17.83 7.97 -1.02
CA ARG A 135 17.01 7.78 0.15
C ARG A 135 17.84 7.86 1.43
N ARG A 136 17.53 8.85 2.24
CA ARG A 136 18.01 8.96 3.60
C ARG A 136 16.80 8.95 4.52
N THR A 137 16.48 7.77 5.03
CA THR A 137 15.50 7.66 6.10
C THR A 137 16.04 8.37 7.35
N ARG A 138 15.15 9.03 8.07
CA ARG A 138 15.46 9.76 9.31
C ARG A 138 14.64 9.17 10.46
N PRO A 139 15.03 9.42 11.72
CA PRO A 139 14.23 8.98 12.87
C PRO A 139 12.77 9.43 12.82
N GLU A 140 12.50 10.63 12.30
CA GLU A 140 11.14 11.15 12.15
C GLU A 140 10.28 10.31 11.16
N ASP A 141 10.87 9.65 10.18
CA ASP A 141 10.13 8.79 9.25
C ASP A 141 9.63 7.54 9.97
N ALA A 142 10.45 6.96 10.85
CA ALA A 142 10.03 5.84 11.69
C ALA A 142 8.91 6.25 12.67
N LEU A 143 8.99 7.45 13.26
CA LEU A 143 7.92 7.99 14.10
C LEU A 143 6.63 8.21 13.31
N THR A 144 6.75 8.62 12.05
CA THR A 144 5.61 8.78 11.13
C THR A 144 4.92 7.44 10.89
N VAL A 145 5.67 6.39 10.53
CA VAL A 145 5.12 5.03 10.35
C VAL A 145 4.48 4.51 11.64
N ALA A 146 5.15 4.70 12.78
CA ALA A 146 4.60 4.32 14.08
C ALA A 146 3.29 5.06 14.39
N SER A 147 3.18 6.35 14.03
CA SER A 147 1.95 7.13 14.22
C SER A 147 0.80 6.60 13.36
N TRP A 148 1.06 6.18 12.11
CA TRP A 148 0.06 5.57 11.24
C TRP A 148 -0.48 4.27 11.82
N ARG A 149 0.40 3.44 12.39
CA ARG A 149 0.00 2.22 13.08
C ARG A 149 -0.90 2.52 14.29
N LEU A 150 -0.53 3.48 15.11
CA LEU A 150 -1.36 3.89 16.26
C LEU A 150 -2.72 4.45 15.84
N GLU A 151 -2.80 5.22 14.74
CA GLU A 151 -4.07 5.69 14.18
C GLU A 151 -4.94 4.50 13.75
N TRP A 152 -4.35 3.52 13.05
CA TRP A 152 -5.06 2.31 12.61
C TRP A 152 -5.52 1.44 13.79
N GLU A 153 -4.70 1.27 14.83
CA GLU A 153 -5.05 0.52 16.04
C GLU A 153 -6.23 1.13 16.79
N ARG A 154 -6.47 2.43 16.63
CA ARG A 154 -7.62 3.17 17.20
C ARG A 154 -8.83 3.22 16.27
N SER A 155 -8.70 2.75 15.04
CA SER A 155 -9.81 2.74 14.09
C SER A 155 -10.88 1.71 14.49
N PRO A 156 -12.13 1.87 14.01
CA PRO A 156 -13.24 0.96 14.37
C PRO A 156 -13.02 -0.48 13.93
N LEU A 157 -12.25 -0.69 12.87
CA LEU A 157 -11.96 -2.00 12.29
C LEU A 157 -10.46 -2.19 12.16
N ARG A 158 -9.99 -3.41 12.42
CA ARG A 158 -8.60 -3.80 12.20
C ARG A 158 -8.52 -4.67 10.98
N GLY A 159 -7.80 -4.19 9.99
CA GLY A 159 -7.58 -4.82 8.71
C GLY A 159 -7.32 -3.78 7.63
N VAL A 160 -6.90 -4.24 6.47
CA VAL A 160 -6.58 -3.39 5.32
C VAL A 160 -7.15 -4.02 4.04
N PRO A 161 -7.53 -3.22 3.03
CA PRO A 161 -7.64 -1.76 3.05
C PRO A 161 -8.81 -1.29 3.93
N LEU A 162 -8.62 -0.19 4.65
CA LEU A 162 -9.66 0.45 5.43
C LEU A 162 -9.69 1.94 5.12
N LEU A 163 -10.79 2.43 4.57
CA LEU A 163 -11.04 3.86 4.42
C LEU A 163 -11.87 4.36 5.59
N VAL A 164 -11.42 5.45 6.18
CA VAL A 164 -12.11 6.13 7.31
C VAL A 164 -12.32 7.59 6.93
N ARG A 165 -13.56 8.04 7.00
CA ARG A 165 -13.94 9.44 6.77
C ARG A 165 -13.98 10.23 8.08
N GLU A 166 -13.83 11.55 8.02
CA GLU A 166 -13.80 12.41 9.21
C GLU A 166 -15.04 12.31 10.11
N ASP A 167 -16.20 11.96 9.54
CA ASP A 167 -17.46 11.77 10.28
C ASP A 167 -17.57 10.39 10.95
N GLY A 168 -16.55 9.55 10.81
CA GLY A 168 -16.48 8.21 11.39
C GLY A 168 -17.04 7.08 10.51
N GLU A 169 -17.60 7.41 9.33
CA GLU A 169 -18.00 6.39 8.36
C GLU A 169 -16.79 5.62 7.84
N THR A 170 -16.97 4.33 7.61
CA THR A 170 -15.89 3.43 7.18
C THR A 170 -16.27 2.54 6.01
N VAL A 171 -15.26 2.23 5.18
CA VAL A 171 -15.34 1.22 4.13
C VAL A 171 -14.18 0.27 4.29
N TYR A 172 -14.44 -1.02 4.44
CA TYR A 172 -13.44 -2.07 4.67
C TYR A 172 -13.39 -3.07 3.51
N GLY A 173 -12.18 -3.47 3.16
CA GLY A 173 -11.90 -4.43 2.10
C GLY A 173 -12.11 -3.85 0.69
N LEU A 174 -11.81 -4.67 -0.32
CA LEU A 174 -11.95 -4.28 -1.74
C LEU A 174 -13.41 -4.01 -2.09
N LYS A 175 -13.71 -2.78 -2.53
CA LYS A 175 -15.03 -2.34 -3.00
C LYS A 175 -15.00 -2.03 -4.49
N ASP A 176 -16.18 -2.08 -5.13
CA ASP A 176 -16.36 -1.62 -6.49
C ASP A 176 -16.10 -0.11 -6.63
N VAL A 177 -15.90 0.31 -7.87
CA VAL A 177 -15.53 1.69 -8.22
C VAL A 177 -16.60 2.69 -7.78
N GLU A 178 -17.89 2.36 -7.95
CA GLU A 178 -19.01 3.23 -7.59
C GLU A 178 -19.07 3.48 -6.07
N THR A 179 -18.86 2.43 -5.28
CA THR A 179 -18.82 2.53 -3.82
C THR A 179 -17.65 3.40 -3.35
N LEU A 180 -16.46 3.22 -3.93
CA LEU A 180 -15.28 4.03 -3.60
C LEU A 180 -15.50 5.49 -3.98
N GLU A 181 -16.00 5.76 -5.19
CA GLU A 181 -16.27 7.12 -5.66
C GLU A 181 -17.28 7.85 -4.76
N ARG A 182 -18.40 7.19 -4.47
CA ARG A 182 -19.44 7.73 -3.59
C ARG A 182 -18.88 8.03 -2.19
N PHE A 183 -18.07 7.13 -1.64
CA PHE A 183 -17.49 7.31 -0.31
C PHE A 183 -16.50 8.46 -0.25
N VAL A 184 -15.60 8.58 -1.22
CA VAL A 184 -14.57 9.63 -1.24
C VAL A 184 -15.18 11.00 -1.56
N ARG A 185 -16.16 11.07 -2.47
CA ARG A 185 -16.78 12.33 -2.89
C ARG A 185 -17.98 12.77 -2.04
N ALA A 186 -18.38 12.00 -1.02
CA ALA A 186 -19.43 12.40 -0.09
C ALA A 186 -19.05 13.71 0.62
N ARG A 187 -20.02 14.64 0.68
CA ARG A 187 -19.86 15.98 1.28
C ARG A 187 -20.41 16.03 2.69
#